data_140b48424093eabdb5b4e4aa429f66a8
#
_entry.id   140b48424093eabdb5b4e4aa429f66a8
#
_cell.length_a   1.000
_cell.length_b   1.000
_cell.length_c   1.000
_cell.angle_alpha   90.00
_cell.angle_beta   90.00
_cell.angle_gamma   90.00
#
_symmetry.space_group_name_H-M   'P 1'
#
loop_
_entity.id
_entity.type
_entity.pdbx_description
1 polymer ?
#
loop_
_entity_poly.entity_id
_entity_poly.type
_entity_poly.pdbx_seq_one_letter_code
_entity_poly.pdbx_strand_id
1 'polypeptide(L)'
;MAQALLASISCPTLLSDSRPDHLSAMPAKLKIEDVDVSGKRVFMRVDFNVPQDKKDPTIITNTQRIDGALPTIKSVLERGAKSVVLASHLGRPDGCKVDKYSLAPVAKIVEEKLGKPVTFLSDCCGAEVEAACADPAPGSVFLLENLRFHVEEEGKGVDAEGNKMKADKDKVTEFRASIRKLADVYCNDAFGTAHRAHSSMVGEGFDVKCSGGLMSKELDAFAKVLETPAKPVLAILGGAKVSDKIQLIMNMLDKVNKMIIGGGMAYTFLKVSDGMTIGTSLYDEEGAKIVPDIMKKAKELGVEIILPVDFTISSKFGEDGEIKTATKEEGIPDGFMGLDCGEKSMELNKKAVMESKTIIWNGPMGVFEMGKFEIGTKSLMDAVVAATAAGTITVIGGGDTATACKKYDTEDKVSHCSTGGGASLELLEGKELPGVAALCDK
;
A
#
# COMPACT_ATOMS: atom_id res chain seq x y z
N MET A 1 -33.79 -72.09 -22.93
CA MET A 1 -34.13 -70.66 -23.23
C MET A 1 -33.89 -69.86 -21.96
N ALA A 2 -32.81 -69.26 -21.86
CA ALA A 2 -32.45 -68.37 -20.73
C ALA A 2 -31.88 -67.12 -21.30
N GLN A 3 -32.57 -65.98 -21.11
CA GLN A 3 -32.11 -64.66 -21.48
C GLN A 3 -31.38 -64.00 -20.27
N ALA A 4 -30.16 -63.69 -20.48
CA ALA A 4 -29.32 -62.95 -19.50
C ALA A 4 -29.65 -61.46 -19.53
N LEU A 5 -29.98 -60.88 -18.38
CA LEU A 5 -30.01 -59.41 -18.16
C LEU A 5 -28.62 -58.93 -17.83
N LEU A 6 -28.10 -58.08 -18.70
CA LEU A 6 -26.91 -57.26 -18.43
C LEU A 6 -27.36 -55.97 -17.73
N ALA A 7 -26.97 -55.83 -16.48
CA ALA A 7 -27.10 -54.59 -15.73
C ALA A 7 -25.91 -53.66 -16.06
N SER A 8 -26.18 -52.52 -16.70
CA SER A 8 -25.21 -51.46 -16.94
C SER A 8 -24.97 -50.65 -15.66
N ILE A 9 -23.76 -50.71 -15.12
CA ILE A 9 -23.31 -49.88 -14.03
C ILE A 9 -22.88 -48.53 -14.65
N SER A 10 -23.68 -47.48 -14.41
CA SER A 10 -23.31 -46.11 -14.75
C SER A 10 -22.28 -45.59 -13.74
N CYS A 11 -21.11 -45.30 -14.23
CA CYS A 11 -20.08 -44.56 -13.48
C CYS A 11 -20.53 -43.09 -13.30
N PRO A 12 -20.47 -42.50 -12.11
CA PRO A 12 -20.75 -41.07 -11.96
C PRO A 12 -19.58 -40.27 -12.55
N THR A 13 -19.90 -39.51 -13.58
CA THR A 13 -19.02 -38.48 -14.13
C THR A 13 -18.61 -37.52 -13.03
N LEU A 14 -17.31 -37.48 -12.72
CA LEU A 14 -16.66 -36.44 -11.98
C LEU A 14 -16.88 -35.12 -12.74
N LEU A 15 -17.76 -34.27 -12.23
CA LEU A 15 -17.85 -32.88 -12.63
C LEU A 15 -16.52 -32.24 -12.27
N SER A 16 -15.71 -31.97 -13.26
CA SER A 16 -14.52 -31.10 -13.13
C SER A 16 -15.02 -29.73 -12.72
N ASP A 17 -14.69 -29.34 -11.49
CA ASP A 17 -14.92 -28.04 -10.92
C ASP A 17 -13.96 -27.04 -11.62
N SER A 18 -14.32 -26.64 -12.84
CA SER A 18 -13.65 -25.58 -13.57
C SER A 18 -14.13 -24.25 -13.01
N ARG A 19 -13.58 -23.84 -11.86
CA ARG A 19 -13.61 -22.44 -11.46
C ARG A 19 -12.80 -21.67 -12.48
N PRO A 20 -13.28 -20.54 -12.99
CA PRO A 20 -12.45 -19.70 -13.83
C PRO A 20 -11.34 -19.14 -12.95
N ASP A 21 -10.10 -19.56 -13.17
CA ASP A 21 -8.88 -18.94 -12.64
C ASP A 21 -8.74 -17.52 -13.25
N HIS A 22 -9.49 -16.58 -12.74
CA HIS A 22 -9.39 -15.17 -13.12
C HIS A 22 -8.47 -14.38 -12.18
N LEU A 23 -7.27 -14.92 -11.93
CA LEU A 23 -6.09 -14.13 -11.58
C LEU A 23 -4.88 -14.91 -12.11
N SER A 24 -4.51 -14.65 -13.37
CA SER A 24 -3.18 -15.01 -13.82
C SER A 24 -2.17 -14.34 -12.88
N ALA A 25 -1.22 -15.13 -12.35
CA ALA A 25 -0.10 -14.58 -11.60
C ALA A 25 0.45 -13.35 -12.33
N MET A 26 0.70 -12.26 -11.62
CA MET A 26 1.30 -11.10 -12.26
C MET A 26 2.64 -11.53 -12.85
N PRO A 27 2.89 -11.32 -14.16
CA PRO A 27 4.17 -11.69 -14.74
C PRO A 27 5.29 -11.00 -13.93
N ALA A 28 6.36 -11.74 -13.67
CA ALA A 28 7.52 -11.21 -12.98
C ALA A 28 8.05 -9.99 -13.75
N LYS A 29 8.15 -8.84 -13.08
CA LYS A 29 8.60 -7.60 -13.71
C LYS A 29 10.11 -7.54 -13.78
N LEU A 30 10.62 -6.96 -14.87
CA LEU A 30 12.04 -6.70 -15.05
C LEU A 30 12.55 -5.83 -13.89
N LYS A 31 13.64 -6.27 -13.24
CA LYS A 31 14.27 -5.56 -12.14
C LYS A 31 15.48 -4.79 -12.62
N ILE A 32 15.82 -3.69 -11.96
CA ILE A 32 17.00 -2.89 -12.34
C ILE A 32 18.30 -3.70 -12.25
N GLU A 33 18.35 -4.71 -11.38
CA GLU A 33 19.49 -5.62 -11.23
C GLU A 33 19.71 -6.48 -12.49
N ASP A 34 18.66 -6.78 -13.24
CA ASP A 34 18.70 -7.58 -14.48
C ASP A 34 19.07 -6.73 -15.71
N VAL A 35 19.12 -5.40 -15.59
CA VAL A 35 19.37 -4.47 -16.70
C VAL A 35 20.84 -4.07 -16.74
N ASP A 36 21.48 -4.11 -17.91
CA ASP A 36 22.80 -3.51 -18.11
C ASP A 36 22.67 -1.98 -18.14
N VAL A 37 23.17 -1.34 -17.08
CA VAL A 37 23.17 0.12 -16.91
C VAL A 37 24.52 0.77 -17.23
N SER A 38 25.55 -0.02 -17.54
CA SER A 38 26.89 0.49 -17.81
C SER A 38 26.90 1.48 -18.98
N GLY A 39 27.41 2.68 -18.75
CA GLY A 39 27.43 3.77 -19.72
C GLY A 39 26.05 4.34 -20.08
N LYS A 40 24.95 3.89 -19.46
CA LYS A 40 23.58 4.36 -19.71
C LYS A 40 23.18 5.50 -18.78
N ARG A 41 22.33 6.39 -19.27
CA ARG A 41 21.61 7.38 -18.46
C ARG A 41 20.36 6.69 -17.93
N VAL A 42 20.14 6.74 -16.61
CA VAL A 42 18.99 6.08 -15.94
C VAL A 42 18.06 7.14 -15.37
N PHE A 43 16.83 7.23 -15.90
CA PHE A 43 15.76 7.98 -15.26
C PHE A 43 15.18 7.14 -14.12
N MET A 44 15.19 7.67 -12.91
CA MET A 44 14.70 6.96 -11.74
C MET A 44 13.54 7.72 -11.08
N ARG A 45 12.33 7.19 -11.17
CA ARG A 45 11.17 7.72 -10.45
C ARG A 45 11.21 7.23 -9.01
N VAL A 46 11.52 8.14 -8.10
CA VAL A 46 11.62 7.89 -6.66
C VAL A 46 10.46 8.54 -5.90
N ASP A 47 10.21 8.16 -4.66
CA ASP A 47 9.21 8.79 -3.80
C ASP A 47 9.89 9.65 -2.71
N PHE A 48 10.17 10.90 -3.05
CA PHE A 48 10.71 11.91 -2.13
C PHE A 48 9.61 12.85 -1.60
N ASN A 49 8.37 12.37 -1.53
CA ASN A 49 7.28 13.10 -0.89
C ASN A 49 7.43 13.02 0.65
N VAL A 50 8.42 13.69 1.14
CA VAL A 50 8.85 13.71 2.54
C VAL A 50 8.08 14.76 3.37
N PRO A 51 7.86 14.54 4.68
CA PRO A 51 7.25 15.52 5.54
C PRO A 51 8.19 16.70 5.80
N GLN A 52 7.61 17.88 5.75
CA GLN A 52 8.29 19.16 5.98
C GLN A 52 7.84 19.78 7.30
N ASP A 53 8.68 20.62 7.91
CA ASP A 53 8.26 21.42 9.04
C ASP A 53 7.14 22.39 8.64
N LYS A 54 6.19 22.60 9.54
CA LYS A 54 4.99 23.43 9.25
C LYS A 54 5.32 24.92 9.16
N LYS A 55 6.38 25.37 9.82
CA LYS A 55 6.78 26.78 9.86
C LYS A 55 7.85 27.10 8.82
N ASP A 56 8.76 26.15 8.59
CA ASP A 56 9.84 26.27 7.59
C ASP A 56 9.83 25.04 6.67
N PRO A 57 9.20 25.13 5.50
CA PRO A 57 9.13 24.02 4.55
C PRO A 57 10.47 23.55 3.99
N THR A 58 11.55 24.31 4.21
CA THR A 58 12.90 23.90 3.79
C THR A 58 13.49 22.83 4.72
N ILE A 59 12.92 22.67 5.92
CA ILE A 59 13.33 21.67 6.90
C ILE A 59 12.54 20.37 6.67
N ILE A 60 13.23 19.32 6.28
CA ILE A 60 12.68 17.98 6.13
C ILE A 60 12.73 17.27 7.49
N THR A 61 11.57 16.91 8.03
CA THR A 61 11.44 16.32 9.38
C THR A 61 11.63 14.81 9.43
N ASN A 62 11.56 14.12 8.26
CA ASN A 62 11.79 12.68 8.16
C ASN A 62 12.34 12.34 6.78
N THR A 63 13.47 11.63 6.74
CA THR A 63 14.19 11.25 5.51
C THR A 63 14.00 9.80 5.08
N GLN A 64 13.15 9.04 5.76
CA GLN A 64 12.99 7.58 5.54
C GLN A 64 12.76 7.20 4.07
N ARG A 65 12.00 8.00 3.31
CA ARG A 65 11.75 7.75 1.88
C ARG A 65 12.99 7.98 1.03
N ILE A 66 13.83 8.98 1.40
CA ILE A 66 15.12 9.21 0.76
C ILE A 66 16.04 8.02 1.06
N ASP A 67 16.13 7.64 2.34
CA ASP A 67 16.97 6.54 2.80
C ASP A 67 16.61 5.21 2.11
N GLY A 68 15.32 4.97 1.89
CA GLY A 68 14.84 3.79 1.18
C GLY A 68 15.25 3.72 -0.29
N ALA A 69 15.40 4.85 -0.98
CA ALA A 69 15.81 4.88 -2.38
C ALA A 69 17.34 4.83 -2.58
N LEU A 70 18.13 5.21 -1.57
CA LEU A 70 19.60 5.27 -1.68
C LEU A 70 20.26 3.95 -2.13
N PRO A 71 19.85 2.77 -1.65
CA PRO A 71 20.45 1.51 -2.09
C PRO A 71 20.35 1.30 -3.60
N THR A 72 19.18 1.58 -4.19
CA THR A 72 18.97 1.47 -5.64
C THR A 72 19.84 2.48 -6.40
N ILE A 73 19.88 3.74 -5.95
CA ILE A 73 20.70 4.80 -6.57
C ILE A 73 22.18 4.41 -6.54
N LYS A 74 22.70 3.98 -5.39
CA LYS A 74 24.10 3.55 -5.22
C LYS A 74 24.43 2.37 -6.12
N SER A 75 23.59 1.34 -6.12
CA SER A 75 23.78 0.16 -6.97
C SER A 75 23.89 0.50 -8.46
N VAL A 76 23.02 1.38 -8.96
CA VAL A 76 23.04 1.82 -10.37
C VAL A 76 24.34 2.59 -10.68
N LEU A 77 24.79 3.48 -9.80
CA LEU A 77 26.05 4.22 -9.97
C LEU A 77 27.29 3.31 -9.90
N GLU A 78 27.33 2.38 -8.94
CA GLU A 78 28.44 1.40 -8.78
C GLU A 78 28.56 0.46 -9.97
N ARG A 79 27.43 0.18 -10.66
CA ARG A 79 27.39 -0.61 -11.89
C ARG A 79 27.74 0.19 -13.14
N GLY A 80 28.26 1.41 -12.99
CA GLY A 80 28.84 2.22 -14.06
C GLY A 80 27.83 2.99 -14.91
N ALA A 81 26.66 3.32 -14.38
CA ALA A 81 25.74 4.21 -15.07
C ALA A 81 26.40 5.56 -15.40
N LYS A 82 26.15 6.07 -16.61
CA LYS A 82 26.67 7.37 -17.03
C LYS A 82 26.06 8.48 -16.19
N SER A 83 24.74 8.40 -15.92
CA SER A 83 24.07 9.30 -14.97
C SER A 83 22.82 8.68 -14.38
N VAL A 84 22.39 9.22 -13.23
CA VAL A 84 21.08 8.96 -12.62
C VAL A 84 20.30 10.27 -12.58
N VAL A 85 19.13 10.30 -13.21
CA VAL A 85 18.20 11.43 -13.22
C VAL A 85 17.04 11.10 -12.28
N LEU A 86 17.08 11.65 -11.07
CA LEU A 86 16.06 11.43 -10.05
C LEU A 86 14.87 12.36 -10.30
N ALA A 87 13.68 11.79 -10.29
CA ALA A 87 12.43 12.50 -10.47
C ALA A 87 11.42 12.13 -9.39
N SER A 88 10.79 13.10 -8.78
CA SER A 88 9.81 12.88 -7.71
C SER A 88 8.74 13.97 -7.69
N HIS A 89 7.74 13.73 -6.86
CA HIS A 89 6.78 14.75 -6.45
C HIS A 89 6.97 15.11 -4.97
N LEU A 90 6.50 16.28 -4.59
CA LEU A 90 6.41 16.73 -3.20
C LEU A 90 5.09 17.48 -3.01
N GLY A 91 4.26 17.02 -2.07
CA GLY A 91 2.97 17.62 -1.77
C GLY A 91 1.93 17.54 -2.90
N ARG A 92 1.03 18.51 -2.89
CA ARG A 92 -0.07 18.64 -3.87
C ARG A 92 -0.14 20.09 -4.39
N PRO A 93 0.74 20.48 -5.30
CA PRO A 93 0.74 21.82 -5.90
C PRO A 93 -0.30 22.01 -7.00
N ASP A 94 -1.01 20.94 -7.40
CA ASP A 94 -2.13 20.95 -8.36
C ASP A 94 -1.79 21.55 -9.73
N GLY A 95 -0.55 21.36 -10.21
CA GLY A 95 -0.08 21.86 -11.51
C GLY A 95 0.50 23.28 -11.47
N CYS A 96 0.72 23.84 -10.28
CA CYS A 96 1.28 25.17 -10.10
C CYS A 96 2.65 25.12 -9.44
N LYS A 97 3.55 26.03 -9.82
CA LYS A 97 4.83 26.20 -9.12
C LYS A 97 4.61 26.88 -7.79
N VAL A 98 4.90 26.17 -6.70
CA VAL A 98 4.72 26.66 -5.32
C VAL A 98 5.99 26.38 -4.53
N ASP A 99 6.70 27.41 -4.11
CA ASP A 99 8.05 27.33 -3.52
C ASP A 99 8.15 26.35 -2.35
N LYS A 100 7.12 26.28 -1.50
CA LYS A 100 7.10 25.31 -0.36
C LYS A 100 7.17 23.86 -0.78
N TYR A 101 6.86 23.54 -2.04
CA TYR A 101 6.92 22.20 -2.59
C TYR A 101 8.08 21.98 -3.55
N SER A 102 9.09 22.89 -3.55
CA SER A 102 10.32 22.69 -4.31
C SER A 102 11.13 21.53 -3.74
N LEU A 103 11.73 20.73 -4.63
CA LEU A 103 12.64 19.64 -4.27
C LEU A 103 14.08 20.12 -4.01
N ALA A 104 14.38 21.42 -4.11
CA ALA A 104 15.72 21.95 -3.85
C ALA A 104 16.25 21.63 -2.43
N PRO A 105 15.45 21.69 -1.34
CA PRO A 105 15.91 21.23 -0.03
C PRO A 105 16.23 19.73 0.03
N VAL A 106 15.47 18.91 -0.71
CA VAL A 106 15.67 17.47 -0.79
C VAL A 106 16.98 17.14 -1.50
N ALA A 107 17.35 17.89 -2.55
CA ALA A 107 18.61 17.72 -3.28
C ALA A 107 19.84 17.74 -2.35
N LYS A 108 19.86 18.68 -1.40
CA LYS A 108 20.95 18.82 -0.41
C LYS A 108 21.06 17.59 0.49
N ILE A 109 19.92 17.05 0.91
CA ILE A 109 19.89 15.85 1.77
C ILE A 109 20.33 14.62 0.98
N VAL A 110 19.91 14.49 -0.28
CA VAL A 110 20.35 13.40 -1.15
C VAL A 110 21.85 13.48 -1.38
N GLU A 111 22.39 14.67 -1.66
CA GLU A 111 23.83 14.91 -1.81
C GLU A 111 24.62 14.47 -0.57
N GLU A 112 24.19 14.92 0.61
CA GLU A 112 24.82 14.57 1.89
C GLU A 112 24.82 13.05 2.13
N LYS A 113 23.67 12.41 1.98
CA LYS A 113 23.50 10.96 2.23
C LYS A 113 24.15 10.07 1.16
N LEU A 114 24.22 10.55 -0.07
CA LEU A 114 24.88 9.86 -1.16
C LEU A 114 26.41 10.02 -1.10
N GLY A 115 26.89 11.10 -0.50
CA GLY A 115 28.31 11.46 -0.45
C GLY A 115 28.88 11.85 -1.81
N LYS A 116 28.03 12.32 -2.73
CA LYS A 116 28.39 12.74 -4.09
C LYS A 116 27.57 13.98 -4.47
N PRO A 117 28.11 14.87 -5.32
CA PRO A 117 27.38 16.03 -5.82
C PRO A 117 26.07 15.64 -6.50
N VAL A 118 25.00 16.38 -6.21
CA VAL A 118 23.69 16.26 -6.83
C VAL A 118 23.33 17.59 -7.50
N THR A 119 23.28 17.60 -8.82
CA THR A 119 22.87 18.77 -9.58
C THR A 119 21.35 18.90 -9.54
N PHE A 120 20.86 19.92 -8.84
CA PHE A 120 19.44 20.25 -8.87
C PHE A 120 19.11 21.04 -10.14
N LEU A 121 18.06 20.59 -10.88
CA LEU A 121 17.54 21.27 -12.06
C LEU A 121 16.22 21.97 -11.69
N SER A 122 16.10 23.25 -12.04
CA SER A 122 14.99 24.13 -11.64
C SER A 122 13.65 23.85 -12.32
N ASP A 123 13.63 22.83 -13.20
CA ASP A 123 12.45 22.26 -13.83
C ASP A 123 12.62 20.76 -14.02
N CYS A 124 11.57 20.06 -14.47
CA CYS A 124 11.60 18.62 -14.72
C CYS A 124 11.48 18.25 -16.22
N CYS A 125 11.30 19.22 -17.09
CA CYS A 125 11.21 19.05 -18.56
C CYS A 125 11.68 20.31 -19.27
N GLY A 126 11.71 20.26 -20.61
CA GLY A 126 12.07 21.38 -21.47
C GLY A 126 13.55 21.42 -21.83
N ALA A 127 13.90 22.36 -22.74
CA ALA A 127 15.18 22.38 -23.43
C ALA A 127 16.40 22.49 -22.51
N GLU A 128 16.32 23.25 -21.42
CA GLU A 128 17.43 23.41 -20.46
C GLU A 128 17.70 22.09 -19.72
N VAL A 129 16.65 21.41 -19.25
CA VAL A 129 16.75 20.10 -18.58
C VAL A 129 17.26 19.03 -19.56
N GLU A 130 16.73 19.01 -20.79
CA GLU A 130 17.17 18.10 -21.83
C GLU A 130 18.67 18.30 -22.15
N ALA A 131 19.11 19.53 -22.30
CA ALA A 131 20.53 19.86 -22.56
C ALA A 131 21.45 19.42 -21.40
N ALA A 132 21.04 19.65 -20.14
CA ALA A 132 21.80 19.23 -18.96
C ALA A 132 21.97 17.72 -18.87
N CYS A 133 20.95 16.96 -19.28
CA CYS A 133 20.94 15.49 -19.24
C CYS A 133 21.45 14.81 -20.52
N ALA A 134 21.74 15.55 -21.61
CA ALA A 134 22.08 14.98 -22.90
C ALA A 134 23.42 14.23 -22.89
N ASP A 135 24.46 14.85 -22.36
CA ASP A 135 25.82 14.27 -22.33
C ASP A 135 26.52 14.55 -20.99
N PRO A 136 26.04 14.00 -19.87
CA PRO A 136 26.61 14.24 -18.56
C PRO A 136 27.96 13.53 -18.38
N ALA A 137 28.78 14.04 -17.45
CA ALA A 137 29.98 13.34 -17.02
C ALA A 137 29.61 11.98 -16.38
N PRO A 138 30.45 10.92 -16.51
CA PRO A 138 30.19 9.63 -15.91
C PRO A 138 29.98 9.72 -14.38
N GLY A 139 28.91 9.08 -13.89
CA GLY A 139 28.54 9.05 -12.48
C GLY A 139 27.82 10.30 -11.99
N SER A 140 27.36 11.19 -12.89
CA SER A 140 26.56 12.37 -12.53
C SER A 140 25.21 11.97 -11.93
N VAL A 141 24.77 12.76 -10.96
CA VAL A 141 23.44 12.63 -10.36
C VAL A 141 22.69 13.95 -10.49
N PHE A 142 21.48 13.88 -11.05
CA PHE A 142 20.58 15.01 -11.17
C PHE A 142 19.35 14.78 -10.31
N LEU A 143 18.81 15.82 -9.69
CA LEU A 143 17.46 15.83 -9.14
C LEU A 143 16.65 16.89 -9.88
N LEU A 144 15.56 16.48 -10.49
CA LEU A 144 14.62 17.37 -11.16
C LEU A 144 13.75 18.13 -10.13
N GLU A 145 13.21 19.25 -10.54
CA GLU A 145 12.17 19.94 -9.78
C GLU A 145 10.88 19.11 -9.73
N ASN A 146 9.99 19.46 -8.84
CA ASN A 146 8.75 18.76 -8.55
C ASN A 146 7.91 18.55 -9.82
N LEU A 147 7.75 17.29 -10.19
CA LEU A 147 6.96 16.87 -11.36
C LEU A 147 5.54 17.43 -11.35
N ARG A 148 4.92 17.59 -10.17
CA ARG A 148 3.56 18.08 -10.01
C ARG A 148 3.42 19.60 -10.14
N PHE A 149 4.49 20.32 -10.44
CA PHE A 149 4.40 21.72 -10.88
C PHE A 149 3.83 21.82 -12.29
N HIS A 150 3.85 20.72 -13.04
CA HIS A 150 3.23 20.58 -14.35
C HIS A 150 1.91 19.84 -14.25
N VAL A 151 0.84 20.41 -14.80
CA VAL A 151 -0.50 19.81 -14.86
C VAL A 151 -0.49 18.51 -15.69
N GLU A 152 0.47 18.38 -16.60
CA GLU A 152 0.69 17.23 -17.48
C GLU A 152 1.13 15.97 -16.70
N GLU A 153 1.69 16.13 -15.50
CA GLU A 153 2.06 14.99 -14.65
C GLU A 153 0.83 14.22 -14.19
N GLU A 154 -0.15 14.93 -13.60
CA GLU A 154 -1.36 14.30 -13.04
C GLU A 154 -2.53 14.28 -14.05
N GLY A 155 -2.40 14.95 -15.20
CA GLY A 155 -3.44 15.10 -16.21
C GLY A 155 -4.59 16.05 -15.79
N LYS A 156 -4.47 16.67 -14.62
CA LYS A 156 -5.43 17.61 -14.04
C LYS A 156 -4.75 18.50 -13.01
N GLY A 157 -5.33 19.67 -12.79
CA GLY A 157 -4.80 20.64 -11.83
C GLY A 157 -5.77 21.81 -11.66
N VAL A 158 -5.22 22.97 -11.35
CA VAL A 158 -5.97 24.24 -11.26
C VAL A 158 -5.32 25.30 -12.15
N ASP A 159 -6.15 26.23 -12.64
CA ASP A 159 -5.66 27.42 -13.33
C ASP A 159 -5.21 28.52 -12.34
N ALA A 160 -4.78 29.66 -12.86
CA ALA A 160 -4.31 30.79 -12.05
C ALA A 160 -5.42 31.36 -11.13
N GLU A 161 -6.67 31.16 -11.47
CA GLU A 161 -7.86 31.57 -10.74
C GLU A 161 -8.33 30.51 -9.73
N GLY A 162 -7.66 29.30 -9.70
CA GLY A 162 -7.98 28.19 -8.80
C GLY A 162 -9.12 27.28 -9.29
N ASN A 163 -9.57 27.42 -10.55
CA ASN A 163 -10.59 26.55 -11.14
C ASN A 163 -9.95 25.22 -11.58
N LYS A 164 -10.68 24.11 -11.40
CA LYS A 164 -10.23 22.80 -11.87
C LYS A 164 -10.08 22.76 -13.39
N MET A 165 -8.94 22.30 -13.84
CA MET A 165 -8.64 22.10 -15.25
C MET A 165 -8.12 20.69 -15.54
N LYS A 166 -8.27 20.26 -16.79
CA LYS A 166 -7.60 19.07 -17.31
C LYS A 166 -6.40 19.51 -18.17
N ALA A 167 -5.34 18.72 -18.13
CA ALA A 167 -4.21 18.93 -19.02
C ALA A 167 -4.62 18.70 -20.48
N ASP A 168 -4.06 19.51 -21.37
CA ASP A 168 -4.16 19.29 -22.81
C ASP A 168 -3.40 18.00 -23.20
N LYS A 169 -4.01 17.18 -24.05
CA LYS A 169 -3.43 15.87 -24.41
C LYS A 169 -2.13 15.99 -25.20
N ASP A 170 -2.01 16.99 -26.06
CA ASP A 170 -0.81 17.19 -26.85
C ASP A 170 0.34 17.64 -25.95
N LYS A 171 0.06 18.52 -24.97
CA LYS A 171 1.03 18.93 -23.95
C LYS A 171 1.44 17.78 -23.03
N VAL A 172 0.53 16.87 -22.67
CA VAL A 172 0.89 15.64 -21.95
C VAL A 172 1.86 14.79 -22.77
N THR A 173 1.61 14.67 -24.07
CA THR A 173 2.51 13.94 -24.98
C THR A 173 3.87 14.62 -25.08
N GLU A 174 3.93 15.93 -25.22
CA GLU A 174 5.16 16.72 -25.23
C GLU A 174 5.95 16.59 -23.93
N PHE A 175 5.27 16.67 -22.78
CA PHE A 175 5.86 16.49 -21.45
C PHE A 175 6.51 15.10 -21.30
N ARG A 176 5.80 14.02 -21.68
CA ARG A 176 6.33 12.66 -21.68
C ARG A 176 7.51 12.49 -22.64
N ALA A 177 7.43 13.09 -23.82
CA ALA A 177 8.52 13.06 -24.79
C ALA A 177 9.77 13.80 -24.28
N SER A 178 9.62 14.91 -23.55
CA SER A 178 10.71 15.61 -22.89
C SER A 178 11.37 14.74 -21.82
N ILE A 179 10.57 14.11 -20.93
CA ILE A 179 11.09 13.16 -19.94
C ILE A 179 11.86 12.01 -20.59
N ARG A 180 11.35 11.46 -21.71
CA ARG A 180 12.01 10.36 -22.44
C ARG A 180 13.43 10.73 -22.91
N LYS A 181 13.69 11.97 -23.27
CA LYS A 181 15.00 12.43 -23.73
C LYS A 181 16.06 12.46 -22.63
N LEU A 182 15.65 12.49 -21.37
CA LEU A 182 16.56 12.64 -20.23
C LEU A 182 17.41 11.40 -19.96
N ALA A 183 16.99 10.22 -20.45
CA ALA A 183 17.67 8.95 -20.13
C ALA A 183 17.43 7.86 -21.18
N ASP A 184 18.19 6.78 -21.06
CA ASP A 184 18.14 5.60 -21.93
C ASP A 184 17.32 4.47 -21.32
N VAL A 185 17.30 4.38 -19.96
CA VAL A 185 16.61 3.38 -19.17
C VAL A 185 15.68 4.06 -18.20
N TYR A 186 14.46 3.54 -18.05
CA TYR A 186 13.48 3.95 -17.06
C TYR A 186 13.46 2.97 -15.89
N CYS A 187 13.60 3.49 -14.67
CA CYS A 187 13.48 2.73 -13.44
C CYS A 187 12.39 3.35 -12.54
N ASN A 188 11.39 2.56 -12.15
CA ASN A 188 10.39 2.99 -11.18
C ASN A 188 10.69 2.41 -9.81
N ASP A 189 11.00 3.28 -8.85
CA ASP A 189 11.29 2.93 -7.45
C ASP A 189 10.32 3.63 -6.48
N ALA A 190 9.13 4.00 -6.97
CA ALA A 190 8.13 4.77 -6.24
C ALA A 190 6.83 3.98 -6.05
N PHE A 191 6.87 2.86 -5.35
CA PHE A 191 5.72 1.99 -5.14
C PHE A 191 4.52 2.73 -4.55
N GLY A 192 4.73 3.64 -3.57
CA GLY A 192 3.65 4.43 -2.96
C GLY A 192 2.79 5.25 -3.93
N THR A 193 3.30 5.51 -5.15
CA THR A 193 2.58 6.24 -6.19
C THR A 193 2.13 5.32 -7.35
N ALA A 194 2.48 4.02 -7.32
CA ALA A 194 2.26 3.10 -8.44
C ALA A 194 0.79 2.91 -8.83
N HIS A 195 -0.15 3.21 -7.93
CA HIS A 195 -1.59 3.20 -8.17
C HIS A 195 -2.09 4.39 -9.02
N ARG A 196 -1.21 5.29 -9.44
CA ARG A 196 -1.53 6.46 -10.27
C ARG A 196 -0.90 6.34 -11.65
N ALA A 197 -1.72 6.55 -12.69
CA ALA A 197 -1.24 6.60 -14.08
C ALA A 197 -0.66 7.98 -14.45
N HIS A 198 0.15 8.57 -13.55
CA HIS A 198 0.82 9.85 -13.81
C HIS A 198 1.87 9.69 -14.90
N SER A 199 2.17 10.77 -15.63
CA SER A 199 3.08 10.73 -16.77
C SER A 199 4.44 10.13 -16.44
N SER A 200 5.03 10.50 -15.29
CA SER A 200 6.32 9.97 -14.83
C SER A 200 6.26 8.54 -14.32
N MET A 201 5.04 8.02 -13.98
CA MET A 201 4.87 6.69 -13.41
C MET A 201 4.79 5.58 -14.46
N VAL A 202 4.38 5.90 -15.68
CA VAL A 202 4.20 4.91 -16.75
C VAL A 202 5.41 4.77 -17.68
N GLY A 203 6.36 5.71 -17.63
CA GLY A 203 7.60 5.65 -18.43
C GLY A 203 7.33 5.53 -19.92
N GLU A 204 6.35 6.28 -20.44
CA GLU A 204 5.98 6.22 -21.85
C GLU A 204 7.15 6.59 -22.77
N GLY A 205 7.31 5.81 -23.87
CA GLY A 205 8.37 5.99 -24.85
C GLY A 205 9.71 5.35 -24.49
N PHE A 206 9.92 4.85 -23.25
CA PHE A 206 11.12 4.08 -22.92
C PHE A 206 10.97 2.62 -23.36
N ASP A 207 12.03 2.09 -24.02
CA ASP A 207 12.08 0.68 -24.46
C ASP A 207 12.36 -0.27 -23.29
N VAL A 208 13.19 0.17 -22.33
CA VAL A 208 13.53 -0.59 -21.12
C VAL A 208 12.91 0.10 -19.90
N LYS A 209 11.94 -0.56 -19.29
CA LYS A 209 11.22 -0.11 -18.11
C LYS A 209 11.30 -1.17 -17.03
N CYS A 210 11.98 -0.86 -15.93
CA CYS A 210 12.23 -1.81 -14.85
C CYS A 210 11.80 -1.26 -13.49
N SER A 211 11.65 -2.16 -12.52
CA SER A 211 11.44 -1.82 -11.12
C SER A 211 12.78 -1.55 -10.43
N GLY A 212 12.84 -0.55 -9.57
CA GLY A 212 13.94 -0.36 -8.64
C GLY A 212 13.86 -1.33 -7.45
N GLY A 213 14.87 -1.34 -6.60
CA GLY A 213 14.98 -2.28 -5.49
C GLY A 213 13.85 -2.15 -4.46
N LEU A 214 13.39 -0.92 -4.17
CA LEU A 214 12.27 -0.69 -3.24
C LEU A 214 10.96 -1.20 -3.86
N MET A 215 10.68 -0.86 -5.11
CA MET A 215 9.52 -1.35 -5.85
C MET A 215 9.52 -2.88 -5.93
N SER A 216 10.65 -3.49 -6.28
CA SER A 216 10.78 -4.95 -6.38
C SER A 216 10.53 -5.64 -5.04
N LYS A 217 11.06 -5.10 -3.94
CA LYS A 217 10.85 -5.62 -2.59
C LYS A 217 9.37 -5.62 -2.20
N GLU A 218 8.63 -4.55 -2.53
CA GLU A 218 7.19 -4.48 -2.30
C GLU A 218 6.45 -5.54 -3.14
N LEU A 219 6.73 -5.62 -4.44
CA LEU A 219 6.09 -6.59 -5.33
C LEU A 219 6.36 -8.04 -4.91
N ASP A 220 7.61 -8.37 -4.59
CA ASP A 220 7.99 -9.71 -4.12
C ASP A 220 7.30 -10.07 -2.80
N ALA A 221 7.12 -9.11 -1.89
CA ALA A 221 6.43 -9.34 -0.61
C ALA A 221 4.94 -9.61 -0.82
N PHE A 222 4.27 -8.80 -1.66
CA PHE A 222 2.85 -9.02 -1.95
C PHE A 222 2.60 -10.26 -2.78
N ALA A 223 3.46 -10.62 -3.74
CA ALA A 223 3.33 -11.86 -4.51
C ALA A 223 3.33 -13.09 -3.59
N LYS A 224 4.21 -13.15 -2.57
CA LYS A 224 4.27 -14.25 -1.61
C LYS A 224 2.96 -14.49 -0.87
N VAL A 225 2.20 -13.43 -0.59
CA VAL A 225 0.97 -13.53 0.21
C VAL A 225 -0.31 -13.55 -0.64
N LEU A 226 -0.25 -13.13 -1.91
CA LEU A 226 -1.41 -13.05 -2.80
C LEU A 226 -1.47 -14.19 -3.82
N GLU A 227 -0.32 -14.68 -4.31
CA GLU A 227 -0.27 -15.67 -5.39
C GLU A 227 -0.10 -17.10 -4.87
N THR A 228 0.89 -17.33 -4.00
CA THR A 228 1.22 -18.66 -3.48
C THR A 228 1.40 -18.68 -1.96
N PRO A 229 0.39 -18.25 -1.18
CA PRO A 229 0.53 -18.18 0.26
C PRO A 229 0.58 -19.56 0.91
N ALA A 230 1.45 -19.72 1.91
CA ALA A 230 1.41 -20.87 2.81
C ALA A 230 0.15 -20.83 3.67
N LYS A 231 -0.61 -21.91 3.69
CA LYS A 231 -1.87 -22.00 4.44
C LYS A 231 -1.64 -22.53 5.86
N PRO A 232 -2.45 -22.14 6.86
CA PRO A 232 -3.61 -21.22 6.78
C PRO A 232 -3.21 -19.75 6.59
N VAL A 233 -4.03 -19.04 5.81
CA VAL A 233 -3.88 -17.59 5.53
C VAL A 233 -4.86 -16.80 6.39
N LEU A 234 -4.38 -15.78 7.08
CA LEU A 234 -5.15 -14.85 7.90
C LEU A 234 -5.12 -13.45 7.29
N ALA A 235 -6.28 -12.86 7.06
CA ALA A 235 -6.40 -11.42 6.87
C ALA A 235 -6.80 -10.75 8.19
N ILE A 236 -6.14 -9.66 8.53
CA ILE A 236 -6.49 -8.81 9.66
C ILE A 236 -6.88 -7.44 9.09
N LEU A 237 -8.14 -7.08 9.24
CA LEU A 237 -8.72 -5.88 8.67
C LEU A 237 -9.32 -5.02 9.77
N GLY A 238 -8.80 -3.81 9.91
CA GLY A 238 -9.30 -2.79 10.84
C GLY A 238 -9.64 -1.50 10.10
N GLY A 239 -10.15 -0.52 10.83
CA GLY A 239 -10.48 0.78 10.28
C GLY A 239 -11.84 1.30 10.73
N ALA A 240 -12.24 2.48 10.25
CA ALA A 240 -13.46 3.14 10.72
C ALA A 240 -14.73 2.61 10.04
N LYS A 241 -14.71 2.39 8.72
CA LYS A 241 -15.90 2.08 7.93
C LYS A 241 -15.74 0.84 7.08
N VAL A 242 -16.81 0.03 6.99
CA VAL A 242 -16.92 -1.13 6.10
C VAL A 242 -16.90 -0.70 4.63
N SER A 243 -17.66 0.37 4.31
CA SER A 243 -17.78 0.92 2.95
C SER A 243 -16.43 1.27 2.32
N ASP A 244 -15.47 1.72 3.10
CA ASP A 244 -14.12 2.08 2.62
C ASP A 244 -13.29 0.84 2.26
N LYS A 245 -13.68 -0.37 2.72
CA LYS A 245 -12.90 -1.61 2.58
C LYS A 245 -13.66 -2.76 1.93
N ILE A 246 -14.84 -2.51 1.38
CA ILE A 246 -15.68 -3.57 0.77
C ILE A 246 -14.88 -4.37 -0.26
N GLN A 247 -14.20 -3.68 -1.18
CA GLN A 247 -13.46 -4.34 -2.26
C GLN A 247 -12.31 -5.20 -1.68
N LEU A 248 -11.61 -4.68 -0.68
CA LEU A 248 -10.56 -5.41 0.02
C LEU A 248 -11.11 -6.67 0.71
N ILE A 249 -12.19 -6.53 1.49
CA ILE A 249 -12.84 -7.65 2.19
C ILE A 249 -13.25 -8.73 1.19
N MET A 250 -13.96 -8.34 0.13
CA MET A 250 -14.50 -9.26 -0.87
C MET A 250 -13.37 -9.99 -1.63
N ASN A 251 -12.28 -9.30 -1.97
CA ASN A 251 -11.13 -9.91 -2.63
C ASN A 251 -10.35 -10.85 -1.68
N MET A 252 -10.22 -10.46 -0.40
CA MET A 252 -9.52 -11.31 0.57
C MET A 252 -10.30 -12.59 0.91
N LEU A 253 -11.62 -12.56 0.92
CA LEU A 253 -12.44 -13.78 1.17
C LEU A 253 -12.12 -14.93 0.20
N ASP A 254 -11.75 -14.63 -1.03
CA ASP A 254 -11.38 -15.65 -2.01
C ASP A 254 -10.00 -16.30 -1.75
N LYS A 255 -9.19 -15.70 -0.86
CA LYS A 255 -7.76 -16.03 -0.68
C LYS A 255 -7.41 -16.55 0.71
N VAL A 256 -8.26 -16.26 1.72
CA VAL A 256 -7.91 -16.51 3.13
C VAL A 256 -8.70 -17.67 3.74
N ASN A 257 -8.19 -18.21 4.85
CA ASN A 257 -8.88 -19.19 5.66
C ASN A 257 -9.60 -18.57 6.86
N LYS A 258 -9.03 -17.47 7.36
CA LYS A 258 -9.57 -16.70 8.51
C LYS A 258 -9.48 -15.21 8.23
N MET A 259 -10.41 -14.46 8.81
CA MET A 259 -10.40 -12.99 8.72
C MET A 259 -10.79 -12.39 10.07
N ILE A 260 -9.88 -11.61 10.66
CA ILE A 260 -10.18 -10.76 11.81
C ILE A 260 -10.71 -9.42 11.30
N ILE A 261 -11.86 -9.00 11.82
CA ILE A 261 -12.44 -7.68 11.57
C ILE A 261 -12.43 -6.90 12.88
N GLY A 262 -11.69 -5.80 12.90
CA GLY A 262 -11.52 -4.95 14.07
C GLY A 262 -11.73 -3.47 13.77
N GLY A 263 -11.40 -2.63 14.76
CA GLY A 263 -11.62 -1.19 14.67
C GLY A 263 -13.10 -0.79 14.65
N GLY A 264 -13.38 0.43 14.22
CA GLY A 264 -14.74 0.97 14.16
C GLY A 264 -15.70 0.19 13.28
N MET A 265 -15.19 -0.44 12.21
CA MET A 265 -16.01 -1.25 11.30
C MET A 265 -16.59 -2.50 11.96
N ALA A 266 -15.97 -3.03 13.02
CA ALA A 266 -16.46 -4.21 13.72
C ALA A 266 -17.85 -3.96 14.34
N TYR A 267 -18.13 -2.75 14.79
CA TYR A 267 -19.46 -2.42 15.39
C TYR A 267 -20.58 -2.50 14.36
N THR A 268 -20.31 -2.13 13.10
CA THR A 268 -21.28 -2.31 12.01
C THR A 268 -21.57 -3.79 11.77
N PHE A 269 -20.54 -4.65 11.75
CA PHE A 269 -20.75 -6.11 11.64
C PHE A 269 -21.53 -6.65 12.80
N LEU A 270 -21.16 -6.36 14.04
CA LEU A 270 -21.83 -6.86 15.25
C LEU A 270 -23.29 -6.43 15.33
N LYS A 271 -23.60 -5.18 15.00
CA LYS A 271 -24.98 -4.69 14.98
C LYS A 271 -25.84 -5.42 13.94
N VAL A 272 -25.28 -5.65 12.73
CA VAL A 272 -26.03 -6.26 11.63
C VAL A 272 -26.14 -7.77 11.79
N SER A 273 -25.03 -8.46 12.14
CA SER A 273 -24.99 -9.93 12.20
C SER A 273 -25.56 -10.49 13.50
N ASP A 274 -25.33 -9.80 14.63
CA ASP A 274 -25.67 -10.32 15.95
C ASP A 274 -26.77 -9.51 16.68
N GLY A 275 -27.20 -8.38 16.09
CA GLY A 275 -28.18 -7.50 16.72
C GLY A 275 -27.64 -6.75 17.96
N MET A 276 -26.31 -6.68 18.14
CA MET A 276 -25.67 -6.07 19.30
C MET A 276 -25.99 -4.58 19.37
N THR A 277 -26.28 -4.07 20.57
CA THR A 277 -26.35 -2.64 20.84
C THR A 277 -24.95 -2.05 20.85
N ILE A 278 -24.73 -0.96 20.12
CA ILE A 278 -23.39 -0.37 19.93
C ILE A 278 -23.24 1.03 20.52
N GLY A 279 -24.25 1.51 21.28
CA GLY A 279 -24.25 2.85 21.85
C GLY A 279 -24.04 3.93 20.79
N THR A 280 -23.08 4.82 21.05
CA THR A 280 -22.65 5.88 20.12
C THR A 280 -21.41 5.49 19.29
N SER A 281 -21.07 4.20 19.22
CA SER A 281 -19.96 3.70 18.40
C SER A 281 -20.19 3.99 16.92
N LEU A 282 -19.11 3.98 16.14
CA LEU A 282 -19.18 4.17 14.70
C LEU A 282 -20.13 3.14 14.06
N TYR A 283 -21.05 3.64 13.27
CA TYR A 283 -21.96 2.84 12.46
C TYR A 283 -21.94 3.34 11.02
N ASP A 284 -21.68 2.44 10.09
CA ASP A 284 -21.62 2.72 8.66
C ASP A 284 -22.87 2.18 7.98
N GLU A 285 -23.84 3.06 7.70
CA GLU A 285 -25.14 2.68 7.10
C GLU A 285 -25.00 2.07 5.70
N GLU A 286 -24.04 2.55 4.89
CA GLU A 286 -23.80 1.99 3.57
C GLU A 286 -23.11 0.63 3.66
N GLY A 287 -22.11 0.51 4.54
CA GLY A 287 -21.44 -0.75 4.82
C GLY A 287 -22.40 -1.81 5.40
N ALA A 288 -23.33 -1.40 6.26
CA ALA A 288 -24.32 -2.28 6.87
C ALA A 288 -25.18 -3.04 5.85
N LYS A 289 -25.48 -2.44 4.71
CA LYS A 289 -26.26 -3.07 3.62
C LYS A 289 -25.52 -4.24 2.99
N ILE A 290 -24.19 -4.26 3.08
CA ILE A 290 -23.33 -5.24 2.40
C ILE A 290 -22.81 -6.32 3.36
N VAL A 291 -22.83 -6.07 4.68
CA VAL A 291 -22.41 -7.04 5.70
C VAL A 291 -23.06 -8.41 5.51
N PRO A 292 -24.40 -8.55 5.25
CA PRO A 292 -25.03 -9.86 5.02
C PRO A 292 -24.40 -10.62 3.86
N ASP A 293 -24.07 -9.96 2.76
CA ASP A 293 -23.45 -10.58 1.59
C ASP A 293 -22.01 -11.02 1.89
N ILE A 294 -21.26 -10.23 2.65
CA ILE A 294 -19.91 -10.60 3.12
C ILE A 294 -19.99 -11.86 3.99
N MET A 295 -20.87 -11.89 4.98
CA MET A 295 -21.02 -13.02 5.87
C MET A 295 -21.50 -14.29 5.14
N LYS A 296 -22.40 -14.15 4.17
CA LYS A 296 -22.86 -15.22 3.29
C LYS A 296 -21.69 -15.77 2.46
N LYS A 297 -20.93 -14.91 1.78
CA LYS A 297 -19.76 -15.32 0.97
C LYS A 297 -18.71 -16.01 1.84
N ALA A 298 -18.42 -15.48 3.03
CA ALA A 298 -17.48 -16.10 3.97
C ALA A 298 -17.92 -17.53 4.33
N LYS A 299 -19.20 -17.73 4.63
CA LYS A 299 -19.76 -19.05 4.93
C LYS A 299 -19.69 -20.02 3.74
N GLU A 300 -20.01 -19.56 2.54
CA GLU A 300 -19.94 -20.35 1.31
C GLU A 300 -18.51 -20.81 0.99
N LEU A 301 -17.52 -19.95 1.28
CA LEU A 301 -16.10 -20.23 1.06
C LEU A 301 -15.43 -20.94 2.24
N GLY A 302 -16.13 -21.13 3.36
CA GLY A 302 -15.57 -21.73 4.58
C GLY A 302 -14.55 -20.85 5.29
N VAL A 303 -14.64 -19.51 5.13
CA VAL A 303 -13.78 -18.55 5.79
C VAL A 303 -14.32 -18.23 7.18
N GLU A 304 -13.49 -18.39 8.20
CA GLU A 304 -13.82 -18.03 9.58
C GLU A 304 -13.69 -16.50 9.76
N ILE A 305 -14.82 -15.82 10.05
CA ILE A 305 -14.83 -14.40 10.42
C ILE A 305 -14.73 -14.30 11.93
N ILE A 306 -13.71 -13.59 12.42
CA ILE A 306 -13.44 -13.35 13.84
C ILE A 306 -13.78 -11.90 14.15
N LEU A 307 -14.84 -11.71 14.96
CA LEU A 307 -15.29 -10.41 15.47
C LEU A 307 -14.91 -10.27 16.94
N PRO A 308 -14.70 -9.07 17.47
CA PRO A 308 -14.45 -8.88 18.90
C PRO A 308 -15.65 -9.27 19.73
N VAL A 309 -15.38 -9.84 20.92
CA VAL A 309 -16.38 -10.33 21.87
C VAL A 309 -16.44 -9.49 23.14
N ASP A 310 -15.49 -8.59 23.34
CA ASP A 310 -15.44 -7.64 24.43
C ASP A 310 -14.71 -6.35 23.98
N PHE A 311 -14.94 -5.26 24.68
CA PHE A 311 -14.59 -3.91 24.24
C PHE A 311 -14.11 -3.04 25.40
N THR A 312 -13.16 -2.16 25.12
CA THR A 312 -12.88 -0.96 25.93
C THR A 312 -13.71 0.19 25.36
N ILE A 313 -14.61 0.71 26.19
CA ILE A 313 -15.59 1.74 25.82
C ILE A 313 -15.34 3.04 26.57
N SER A 314 -15.73 4.15 25.98
CA SER A 314 -15.62 5.48 26.59
C SER A 314 -16.89 6.31 26.39
N SER A 315 -17.19 7.19 27.35
CA SER A 315 -18.32 8.13 27.25
C SER A 315 -18.12 9.23 26.22
N LYS A 316 -16.89 9.39 25.67
CA LYS A 316 -16.56 10.33 24.61
C LYS A 316 -15.32 9.89 23.83
N PHE A 317 -15.13 10.44 22.63
CA PHE A 317 -13.92 10.23 21.84
C PHE A 317 -12.76 11.07 22.44
N GLY A 318 -11.98 10.44 23.32
CA GLY A 318 -10.87 11.08 24.03
C GLY A 318 -10.47 10.30 25.28
N GLU A 319 -9.26 10.54 25.77
CA GLU A 319 -8.71 9.86 26.96
C GLU A 319 -9.27 10.37 28.29
N ASP A 320 -10.01 11.47 28.26
CA ASP A 320 -10.63 12.11 29.43
C ASP A 320 -12.11 11.73 29.62
N GLY A 321 -12.63 10.76 28.84
CA GLY A 321 -13.92 10.13 29.02
C GLY A 321 -13.95 9.16 30.21
N GLU A 322 -15.15 8.80 30.67
CA GLU A 322 -15.35 7.66 31.55
C GLU A 322 -15.10 6.37 30.77
N ILE A 323 -14.13 5.55 31.20
CA ILE A 323 -13.73 4.32 30.52
C ILE A 323 -14.28 3.12 31.26
N LYS A 324 -14.89 2.20 30.53
CA LYS A 324 -15.44 0.94 31.02
C LYS A 324 -15.11 -0.21 30.06
N THR A 325 -15.41 -1.41 30.45
CA THR A 325 -15.45 -2.59 29.61
C THR A 325 -16.89 -2.97 29.33
N ALA A 326 -17.14 -3.56 28.16
CA ALA A 326 -18.44 -4.16 27.81
C ALA A 326 -18.18 -5.48 27.08
N THR A 327 -19.12 -6.42 27.19
CA THR A 327 -19.10 -7.67 26.44
C THR A 327 -20.08 -7.61 25.26
N LYS A 328 -19.91 -8.50 24.31
CA LYS A 328 -20.83 -8.63 23.17
C LYS A 328 -22.27 -8.95 23.64
N GLU A 329 -22.40 -9.74 24.68
CA GLU A 329 -23.70 -10.16 25.24
C GLU A 329 -24.41 -8.99 25.92
N GLU A 330 -23.67 -8.13 26.62
CA GLU A 330 -24.22 -6.95 27.31
C GLU A 330 -24.50 -5.82 26.31
N GLY A 331 -23.72 -5.76 25.22
CA GLY A 331 -23.71 -4.63 24.31
C GLY A 331 -23.04 -3.39 24.89
N ILE A 332 -22.91 -2.36 24.05
CA ILE A 332 -22.39 -1.06 24.47
C ILE A 332 -23.59 -0.17 24.86
N PRO A 333 -23.64 0.34 26.10
CA PRO A 333 -24.77 1.16 26.57
C PRO A 333 -24.82 2.52 25.88
N ASP A 334 -26.00 3.14 25.91
CA ASP A 334 -26.21 4.49 25.40
C ASP A 334 -25.25 5.48 26.07
N GLY A 335 -24.76 6.45 25.33
CA GLY A 335 -23.79 7.44 25.79
C GLY A 335 -22.34 6.93 25.84
N PHE A 336 -22.07 5.66 25.50
CA PHE A 336 -20.71 5.12 25.37
C PHE A 336 -20.42 4.68 23.93
N MET A 337 -19.15 4.71 23.56
CA MET A 337 -18.65 4.23 22.30
C MET A 337 -17.48 3.26 22.50
N GLY A 338 -17.37 2.26 21.65
CA GLY A 338 -16.21 1.37 21.62
C GLY A 338 -15.02 2.04 20.94
N LEU A 339 -13.86 1.97 21.58
CA LEU A 339 -12.62 2.57 21.08
C LEU A 339 -11.46 1.57 20.95
N ASP A 340 -11.56 0.40 21.59
CA ASP A 340 -10.62 -0.71 21.44
C ASP A 340 -11.30 -2.04 21.74
N CYS A 341 -10.66 -3.15 21.39
CA CYS A 341 -11.12 -4.48 21.79
C CYS A 341 -10.64 -4.84 23.23
N GLY A 342 -11.34 -5.77 23.89
CA GLY A 342 -11.03 -6.24 25.23
C GLY A 342 -10.07 -7.45 25.24
N GLU A 343 -9.79 -7.95 26.46
CA GLU A 343 -8.81 -9.04 26.69
C GLU A 343 -9.19 -10.35 25.99
N LYS A 344 -10.46 -10.75 26.05
CA LYS A 344 -10.93 -11.99 25.41
C LYS A 344 -10.78 -11.90 23.88
N SER A 345 -11.05 -10.75 23.29
CA SER A 345 -10.84 -10.49 21.88
C SER A 345 -9.36 -10.54 21.50
N MET A 346 -8.48 -10.01 22.35
CA MET A 346 -7.03 -10.08 22.16
C MET A 346 -6.54 -11.55 22.18
N GLU A 347 -7.07 -12.39 23.07
CA GLU A 347 -6.73 -13.81 23.11
C GLU A 347 -7.20 -14.57 21.85
N LEU A 348 -8.42 -14.29 21.38
CA LEU A 348 -8.93 -14.86 20.12
C LEU A 348 -8.08 -14.46 18.93
N ASN A 349 -7.72 -13.18 18.85
CA ASN A 349 -6.87 -12.66 17.80
C ASN A 349 -5.46 -13.30 17.83
N LYS A 350 -4.85 -13.37 19.02
CA LYS A 350 -3.55 -14.02 19.21
C LYS A 350 -3.58 -15.49 18.78
N LYS A 351 -4.63 -16.23 19.14
CA LYS A 351 -4.81 -17.61 18.72
C LYS A 351 -4.85 -17.72 17.19
N ALA A 352 -5.68 -16.92 16.52
CA ALA A 352 -5.79 -16.94 15.07
C ALA A 352 -4.45 -16.60 14.39
N VAL A 353 -3.69 -15.63 14.94
CA VAL A 353 -2.34 -15.28 14.46
C VAL A 353 -1.39 -16.46 14.57
N MET A 354 -1.31 -17.11 15.73
CA MET A 354 -0.35 -18.20 15.99
C MET A 354 -0.66 -19.48 15.21
N GLU A 355 -1.91 -19.69 14.79
CA GLU A 355 -2.34 -20.81 13.96
C GLU A 355 -2.07 -20.59 12.47
N SER A 356 -1.67 -19.38 12.05
CA SER A 356 -1.53 -19.00 10.66
C SER A 356 -0.09 -19.13 10.15
N LYS A 357 0.06 -19.37 8.83
CA LYS A 357 1.36 -19.43 8.14
C LYS A 357 1.62 -18.22 7.25
N THR A 358 0.56 -17.51 6.88
CA THR A 358 0.62 -16.26 6.13
C THR A 358 -0.35 -15.28 6.74
N ILE A 359 0.10 -14.06 6.99
CA ILE A 359 -0.72 -12.99 7.59
C ILE A 359 -0.61 -11.74 6.72
N ILE A 360 -1.77 -11.17 6.41
CA ILE A 360 -1.93 -9.88 5.75
C ILE A 360 -2.68 -8.98 6.72
N TRP A 361 -2.09 -7.85 7.11
CA TRP A 361 -2.70 -6.93 8.06
C TRP A 361 -2.87 -5.52 7.48
N ASN A 362 -4.11 -5.00 7.50
CA ASN A 362 -4.46 -3.66 7.04
C ASN A 362 -5.47 -2.99 7.98
N GLY A 363 -5.02 -2.07 8.80
CA GLY A 363 -5.83 -1.26 9.71
C GLY A 363 -5.78 -1.71 11.17
N PRO A 364 -5.78 -0.74 12.12
CA PRO A 364 -5.66 -0.99 13.56
C PRO A 364 -6.95 -1.59 14.15
N MET A 365 -6.82 -2.17 15.36
CA MET A 365 -7.92 -2.78 16.11
C MET A 365 -8.66 -1.79 17.01
N GLY A 366 -8.01 -0.71 17.40
CA GLY A 366 -8.53 0.36 18.23
C GLY A 366 -7.94 1.71 17.86
N VAL A 367 -8.25 2.75 18.62
CA VAL A 367 -7.73 4.11 18.43
C VAL A 367 -6.32 4.18 19.03
N PHE A 368 -5.37 3.52 18.36
CA PHE A 368 -4.02 3.29 18.88
C PHE A 368 -3.20 4.57 19.06
N GLU A 369 -3.64 5.70 18.53
CA GLU A 369 -3.03 7.02 18.74
C GLU A 369 -3.21 7.49 20.20
N MET A 370 -4.25 7.01 20.89
CA MET A 370 -4.56 7.29 22.26
C MET A 370 -4.07 6.15 23.16
N GLY A 371 -3.22 6.45 24.15
CA GLY A 371 -2.57 5.44 25.00
C GLY A 371 -3.53 4.51 25.74
N LYS A 372 -4.74 4.99 26.07
CA LYS A 372 -5.79 4.20 26.73
C LYS A 372 -6.53 3.22 25.81
N PHE A 373 -6.39 3.34 24.48
CA PHE A 373 -7.10 2.55 23.47
C PHE A 373 -6.16 1.92 22.44
N GLU A 374 -4.88 1.78 22.79
CA GLU A 374 -3.87 1.19 21.93
C GLU A 374 -3.63 -0.30 22.19
N ILE A 375 -4.10 -0.82 23.33
CA ILE A 375 -3.72 -2.13 23.87
C ILE A 375 -4.09 -3.26 22.91
N GLY A 376 -5.27 -3.19 22.28
CA GLY A 376 -5.71 -4.17 21.30
C GLY A 376 -4.80 -4.23 20.06
N THR A 377 -4.45 -3.07 19.52
CA THR A 377 -3.52 -2.99 18.36
C THR A 377 -2.13 -3.45 18.76
N LYS A 378 -1.63 -3.04 19.93
CA LYS A 378 -0.30 -3.42 20.42
C LYS A 378 -0.20 -4.92 20.70
N SER A 379 -1.19 -5.51 21.39
CA SER A 379 -1.24 -6.95 21.66
C SER A 379 -1.23 -7.78 20.38
N LEU A 380 -1.98 -7.33 19.36
CA LEU A 380 -1.99 -7.98 18.06
C LEU A 380 -0.63 -7.85 17.35
N MET A 381 0.03 -6.70 17.43
CA MET A 381 1.37 -6.48 16.88
C MET A 381 2.39 -7.41 17.55
N ASP A 382 2.35 -7.52 18.87
CA ASP A 382 3.25 -8.42 19.61
C ASP A 382 3.04 -9.89 19.18
N ALA A 383 1.78 -10.30 18.94
CA ALA A 383 1.48 -11.63 18.43
C ALA A 383 1.99 -11.86 16.99
N VAL A 384 1.83 -10.86 16.11
CA VAL A 384 2.32 -10.93 14.72
C VAL A 384 3.85 -10.99 14.68
N VAL A 385 4.55 -10.22 15.52
CA VAL A 385 6.01 -10.30 15.67
C VAL A 385 6.45 -11.67 16.13
N ALA A 386 5.77 -12.24 17.14
CA ALA A 386 6.06 -13.58 17.64
C ALA A 386 5.84 -14.66 16.56
N ALA A 387 4.75 -14.56 15.80
CA ALA A 387 4.48 -15.46 14.68
C ALA A 387 5.53 -15.34 13.57
N THR A 388 5.98 -14.11 13.27
CA THR A 388 7.06 -13.87 12.30
C THR A 388 8.37 -14.57 12.74
N ALA A 389 8.73 -14.41 14.02
CA ALA A 389 9.90 -15.07 14.59
C ALA A 389 9.80 -16.61 14.54
N ALA A 390 8.57 -17.15 14.55
CA ALA A 390 8.28 -18.59 14.38
C ALA A 390 8.20 -19.04 12.91
N GLY A 391 8.47 -18.15 11.95
CA GLY A 391 8.53 -18.47 10.51
C GLY A 391 7.25 -18.20 9.73
N THR A 392 6.24 -17.55 10.31
CA THR A 392 5.06 -17.08 9.59
C THR A 392 5.42 -15.90 8.68
N ILE A 393 4.92 -15.90 7.45
CA ILE A 393 5.10 -14.77 6.53
C ILE A 393 4.07 -13.70 6.90
N THR A 394 4.54 -12.50 7.23
CA THR A 394 3.70 -11.39 7.68
C THR A 394 3.93 -10.15 6.84
N VAL A 395 2.86 -9.69 6.18
CA VAL A 395 2.88 -8.47 5.36
C VAL A 395 1.90 -7.47 5.95
N ILE A 396 2.43 -6.31 6.31
CA ILE A 396 1.66 -5.20 6.86
C ILE A 396 1.49 -4.15 5.78
N GLY A 397 0.23 -3.78 5.50
CA GLY A 397 -0.13 -2.76 4.52
C GLY A 397 -1.01 -1.67 5.11
N GLY A 398 -1.03 -0.50 4.46
CA GLY A 398 -1.80 0.65 4.87
C GLY A 398 -1.07 1.60 5.82
N GLY A 399 -1.35 2.89 5.67
CA GLY A 399 -0.63 3.95 6.38
C GLY A 399 -0.76 3.88 7.90
N ASP A 400 -1.96 3.60 8.41
CA ASP A 400 -2.21 3.55 9.86
C ASP A 400 -1.49 2.37 10.50
N THR A 401 -1.51 1.20 9.84
CA THR A 401 -0.83 0.00 10.35
C THR A 401 0.69 0.16 10.32
N ALA A 402 1.24 0.76 9.25
CA ALA A 402 2.65 1.11 9.18
C ALA A 402 3.04 2.13 10.27
N THR A 403 2.16 3.09 10.57
CA THR A 403 2.35 4.03 11.68
C THR A 403 2.36 3.31 13.03
N ALA A 404 1.49 2.32 13.23
CA ALA A 404 1.52 1.48 14.43
C ALA A 404 2.82 0.66 14.54
N CYS A 405 3.30 0.05 13.43
CA CYS A 405 4.59 -0.63 13.39
C CYS A 405 5.73 0.28 13.87
N LYS A 406 5.76 1.51 13.35
CA LYS A 406 6.76 2.51 13.74
C LYS A 406 6.62 2.93 15.20
N LYS A 407 5.38 3.16 15.68
CA LYS A 407 5.11 3.51 17.09
C LYS A 407 5.63 2.46 18.06
N TYR A 408 5.59 1.18 17.67
CA TYR A 408 5.98 0.04 18.52
C TYR A 408 7.36 -0.53 18.17
N ASP A 409 8.15 0.13 17.32
CA ASP A 409 9.49 -0.31 16.88
C ASP A 409 9.51 -1.76 16.36
N THR A 410 8.59 -2.08 15.43
CA THR A 410 8.39 -3.44 14.90
C THR A 410 8.54 -3.55 13.38
N GLU A 411 8.93 -2.48 12.68
CA GLU A 411 9.06 -2.45 11.21
C GLU A 411 10.03 -3.51 10.69
N ASP A 412 11.10 -3.80 11.42
CA ASP A 412 12.14 -4.80 11.13
C ASP A 412 11.84 -6.20 11.72
N LYS A 413 10.78 -6.33 12.52
CA LYS A 413 10.37 -7.57 13.19
C LYS A 413 9.24 -8.33 12.50
N VAL A 414 8.74 -7.79 11.40
CA VAL A 414 7.78 -8.41 10.49
C VAL A 414 8.43 -8.75 9.16
N SER A 415 7.87 -9.67 8.38
CA SER A 415 8.48 -10.05 7.10
C SER A 415 8.53 -8.88 6.11
N HIS A 416 7.49 -8.04 6.11
CA HIS A 416 7.43 -6.82 5.31
C HIS A 416 6.45 -5.81 5.91
N CYS A 417 6.91 -4.58 6.14
CA CYS A 417 6.07 -3.43 6.44
C CYS A 417 6.05 -2.52 5.21
N SER A 418 4.91 -2.51 4.50
CA SER A 418 4.79 -1.75 3.25
C SER A 418 4.76 -0.25 3.50
N THR A 419 5.52 0.46 2.69
CA THR A 419 5.52 1.93 2.65
C THR A 419 4.54 2.49 1.61
N GLY A 420 3.85 1.60 0.89
CA GLY A 420 3.03 1.92 -0.28
C GLY A 420 1.70 2.60 -0.01
N GLY A 421 1.20 2.60 1.23
CA GLY A 421 -0.05 3.26 1.59
C GLY A 421 -1.23 2.87 0.68
N GLY A 422 -1.70 3.81 -0.15
CA GLY A 422 -2.80 3.58 -1.09
C GLY A 422 -2.49 2.53 -2.16
N ALA A 423 -1.25 2.45 -2.63
CA ALA A 423 -0.86 1.43 -3.63
C ALA A 423 -0.95 0.02 -3.04
N SER A 424 -0.52 -0.16 -1.79
CA SER A 424 -0.67 -1.44 -1.09
C SER A 424 -2.13 -1.85 -0.93
N LEU A 425 -3.00 -0.88 -0.61
CA LEU A 425 -4.43 -1.12 -0.47
C LEU A 425 -5.05 -1.54 -1.81
N GLU A 426 -4.81 -0.80 -2.88
CA GLU A 426 -5.33 -1.10 -4.22
C GLU A 426 -4.83 -2.46 -4.74
N LEU A 427 -3.57 -2.82 -4.44
CA LEU A 427 -3.04 -4.14 -4.79
C LEU A 427 -3.76 -5.28 -4.03
N LEU A 428 -4.01 -5.09 -2.74
CA LEU A 428 -4.78 -6.04 -1.92
C LEU A 428 -6.25 -6.14 -2.36
N GLU A 429 -6.81 -5.06 -2.91
CA GLU A 429 -8.13 -5.05 -3.54
C GLU A 429 -8.18 -5.81 -4.88
N GLY A 430 -7.04 -6.28 -5.37
CA GLY A 430 -6.92 -6.97 -6.65
C GLY A 430 -6.90 -6.04 -7.86
N LYS A 431 -6.64 -4.76 -7.66
CA LYS A 431 -6.51 -3.80 -8.75
C LYS A 431 -5.13 -3.86 -9.38
N GLU A 432 -5.10 -3.71 -10.70
CA GLU A 432 -3.86 -3.51 -11.41
C GLU A 432 -3.30 -2.12 -11.12
N LEU A 433 -2.02 -2.06 -10.73
CA LEU A 433 -1.34 -0.79 -10.48
C LEU A 433 -0.72 -0.27 -11.79
N PRO A 434 -1.14 0.90 -12.31
CA PRO A 434 -0.64 1.40 -13.60
C PRO A 434 0.88 1.54 -13.66
N GLY A 435 1.51 1.97 -12.56
CA GLY A 435 2.97 2.09 -12.50
C GLY A 435 3.72 0.75 -12.48
N VAL A 436 3.03 -0.35 -12.15
CA VAL A 436 3.56 -1.72 -12.23
C VAL A 436 3.26 -2.33 -13.59
N ALA A 437 2.02 -2.19 -14.07
CA ALA A 437 1.60 -2.69 -15.37
C ALA A 437 2.46 -2.16 -16.53
N ALA A 438 2.89 -0.90 -16.42
CA ALA A 438 3.74 -0.25 -17.40
C ALA A 438 5.18 -0.81 -17.48
N LEU A 439 5.66 -1.55 -16.48
CA LEU A 439 7.00 -2.15 -16.48
C LEU A 439 7.09 -3.32 -17.44
N CYS A 440 8.28 -3.53 -18.02
CA CYS A 440 8.54 -4.71 -18.85
C CYS A 440 8.45 -5.98 -18.00
N ASP A 441 7.97 -7.04 -18.63
CA ASP A 441 8.01 -8.38 -18.03
C ASP A 441 9.42 -8.97 -18.17
N LYS A 442 9.79 -9.88 -17.25
CA LYS A 442 11.08 -10.57 -17.23
C LYS A 442 11.13 -11.71 -18.24
#